data_c9241f800eede375fd948ad6af055912
#
_entry.id   c9241f800eede375fd948ad6af055912
#
_cell.length_a   1.000
_cell.length_b   1.000
_cell.length_c   1.000
_cell.angle_alpha   90.00
_cell.angle_beta   90.00
_cell.angle_gamma   90.00
#
_symmetry.space_group_name_H-M   'P 1'
#
loop_
_entity.id
_entity.type
_entity.pdbx_description
1 polymer ?
#
loop_
_entity_poly.entity_id
_entity_poly.type
_entity_poly.pdbx_seq_one_letter_code
_entity_poly.pdbx_strand_id
1 'polypeptide(L)'
;MILKRLSVLNYKNLEQVELDFSTKLNCFFGQNGMGKTNMLDAVYYLSFCKSAANPIDSQNIRHEADFFVIQGFYEEEDGSPEEIYCGMKRRQKKQFKRNKKEYTRLSDHIGFLPLVMVSPADAELIAGGSEERRRFMDVVISQYDKEYLDALIRYNKALLQRNTLLKSEVPVEEELFLVWEEMMAQAGEQVFRKREAFIREFIPIFQSFYAYISQEKERVGLTYTSHARDASLLQVLQESRTRDRIMGYSLRGIHKDELNMMLGDYPIKREGSQGQNKTYLVALKLAQFDFLKRTGHTVPLLLLDDIFDKLDALRVEQIVKLVAGDNFGQIFITDTNRGHLDNILQKVSSDYKMFRVEQGVVTETTKTDLMAKEETV
;
A
#
# COMPACT_ATOMS: atom_id res chain seq x y z
N MET A 1 -17.55 0.64 2.18
CA MET A 1 -17.58 0.79 0.69
C MET A 1 -17.16 -0.51 0.02
N ILE A 2 -17.90 -0.98 -1.01
CA ILE A 2 -17.72 -2.28 -1.68
C ILE A 2 -17.53 -2.03 -3.17
N LEU A 3 -16.48 -2.57 -3.78
CA LEU A 3 -16.29 -2.57 -5.23
C LEU A 3 -17.22 -3.61 -5.86
N LYS A 4 -18.22 -3.17 -6.59
CA LYS A 4 -19.24 -4.05 -7.25
C LYS A 4 -18.77 -4.49 -8.62
N ARG A 5 -18.19 -3.56 -9.41
CA ARG A 5 -17.73 -3.81 -10.78
C ARG A 5 -16.43 -3.07 -11.06
N LEU A 6 -15.56 -3.70 -11.83
CA LEU A 6 -14.32 -3.11 -12.36
C LEU A 6 -14.28 -3.28 -13.87
N SER A 7 -14.00 -2.18 -14.57
CA SER A 7 -13.70 -2.17 -16.01
C SER A 7 -12.27 -1.70 -16.22
N VAL A 8 -11.52 -2.46 -17.00
CA VAL A 8 -10.10 -2.19 -17.32
C VAL A 8 -9.90 -2.29 -18.81
N LEU A 9 -9.25 -1.31 -19.41
CA LEU A 9 -8.89 -1.29 -20.82
C LEU A 9 -7.42 -0.92 -21.00
N ASN A 10 -6.65 -1.75 -21.67
CA ASN A 10 -5.25 -1.54 -22.03
C ASN A 10 -4.30 -1.24 -20.84
N TYR A 11 -4.52 -1.88 -19.70
CA TYR A 11 -3.69 -1.70 -18.51
C TYR A 11 -2.71 -2.85 -18.33
N LYS A 12 -1.41 -2.56 -18.44
CA LYS A 12 -0.31 -3.55 -18.40
C LYS A 12 -0.53 -4.68 -19.41
N ASN A 13 -0.74 -5.93 -18.99
CA ASN A 13 -1.05 -7.05 -19.88
C ASN A 13 -2.56 -7.29 -20.05
N LEU A 14 -3.42 -6.55 -19.33
CA LEU A 14 -4.86 -6.63 -19.45
C LEU A 14 -5.34 -5.83 -20.66
N GLU A 15 -5.97 -6.49 -21.63
CA GLU A 15 -6.50 -5.81 -22.81
C GLU A 15 -7.85 -5.20 -22.53
N GLN A 16 -8.84 -6.02 -22.24
CA GLN A 16 -10.17 -5.61 -21.85
C GLN A 16 -10.71 -6.58 -20.82
N VAL A 17 -11.08 -6.07 -19.67
CA VAL A 17 -11.65 -6.85 -18.57
C VAL A 17 -12.84 -6.09 -18.00
N GLU A 18 -13.94 -6.79 -17.80
CA GLU A 18 -15.11 -6.28 -17.09
C GLU A 18 -15.63 -7.37 -16.16
N LEU A 19 -15.65 -7.09 -14.86
CA LEU A 19 -15.96 -8.08 -13.81
C LEU A 19 -16.89 -7.50 -12.76
N ASP A 20 -17.90 -8.30 -12.37
CA ASP A 20 -18.72 -8.06 -11.19
C ASP A 20 -18.20 -8.89 -10.01
N PHE A 21 -18.09 -8.29 -8.83
CA PHE A 21 -17.48 -8.90 -7.65
C PHE A 21 -18.49 -9.32 -6.59
N SER A 22 -18.09 -10.33 -5.81
CA SER A 22 -18.72 -10.69 -4.54
C SER A 22 -18.43 -9.62 -3.49
N THR A 23 -19.34 -9.43 -2.55
CA THR A 23 -19.17 -8.45 -1.48
C THR A 23 -18.15 -8.88 -0.43
N LYS A 24 -17.79 -10.18 -0.38
CA LYS A 24 -16.85 -10.71 0.62
C LYS A 24 -15.53 -11.15 0.01
N LEU A 25 -15.51 -12.16 -0.83
CA LEU A 25 -14.27 -12.78 -1.27
C LEU A 25 -14.21 -12.94 -2.80
N ASN A 26 -13.13 -12.47 -3.40
CA ASN A 26 -12.87 -12.55 -4.82
C ASN A 26 -11.49 -13.19 -5.06
N CYS A 27 -11.46 -14.37 -5.65
CA CYS A 27 -10.26 -15.18 -5.81
C CYS A 27 -9.83 -15.22 -7.27
N PHE A 28 -8.58 -14.84 -7.55
CA PHE A 28 -7.96 -14.94 -8.89
C PHE A 28 -6.92 -16.05 -8.89
N PHE A 29 -7.07 -17.03 -9.76
CA PHE A 29 -6.13 -18.13 -9.89
C PHE A 29 -5.61 -18.27 -11.33
N GLY A 30 -4.40 -18.79 -11.47
CA GLY A 30 -3.72 -18.99 -12.75
C GLY A 30 -2.20 -19.03 -12.58
N GLN A 31 -1.48 -19.38 -13.62
CA GLN A 31 -0.03 -19.46 -13.59
C GLN A 31 0.62 -18.09 -13.35
N ASN A 32 1.91 -18.08 -12.99
CA ASN A 32 2.66 -16.84 -12.84
C ASN A 32 2.78 -16.09 -14.17
N GLY A 33 2.77 -14.76 -14.10
CA GLY A 33 2.86 -13.89 -15.29
C GLY A 33 1.54 -13.70 -16.05
N MET A 34 0.45 -14.39 -15.70
CA MET A 34 -0.83 -14.33 -16.43
C MET A 34 -1.61 -13.03 -16.22
N GLY A 35 -1.27 -12.19 -15.23
CA GLY A 35 -1.94 -10.91 -14.98
C GLY A 35 -2.69 -10.81 -13.66
N LYS A 36 -2.62 -11.81 -12.77
CA LYS A 36 -3.28 -11.79 -11.45
C LYS A 36 -2.93 -10.53 -10.64
N THR A 37 -1.65 -10.27 -10.43
CA THR A 37 -1.15 -9.07 -9.75
C THR A 37 -1.61 -7.79 -10.44
N ASN A 38 -1.72 -7.77 -11.78
CA ASN A 38 -2.17 -6.59 -12.52
C ASN A 38 -3.66 -6.28 -12.30
N MET A 39 -4.48 -7.30 -12.01
CA MET A 39 -5.86 -7.10 -11.57
C MET A 39 -5.92 -6.41 -10.20
N LEU A 40 -5.16 -6.88 -9.23
CA LEU A 40 -5.08 -6.24 -7.91
C LEU A 40 -4.50 -4.82 -8.02
N ASP A 41 -3.49 -4.63 -8.88
CA ASP A 41 -2.89 -3.31 -9.09
C ASP A 41 -3.86 -2.32 -9.74
N ALA A 42 -4.81 -2.77 -10.58
CA ALA A 42 -5.88 -1.91 -11.10
C ALA A 42 -6.80 -1.42 -9.98
N VAL A 43 -7.17 -2.28 -9.03
CA VAL A 43 -7.94 -1.89 -7.82
C VAL A 43 -7.12 -0.93 -6.95
N TYR A 44 -5.85 -1.23 -6.71
CA TYR A 44 -4.92 -0.36 -5.98
C TYR A 44 -4.81 1.02 -6.62
N TYR A 45 -4.74 1.07 -7.97
CA TYR A 45 -4.65 2.32 -8.71
C TYR A 45 -5.83 3.26 -8.46
N LEU A 46 -7.04 2.70 -8.36
CA LEU A 46 -8.24 3.48 -8.05
C LEU A 46 -8.24 4.05 -6.64
N SER A 47 -7.51 3.46 -5.69
CA SER A 47 -7.37 3.97 -4.32
C SER A 47 -6.25 5.01 -4.18
N PHE A 48 -5.09 4.75 -4.80
CA PHE A 48 -3.88 5.56 -4.60
C PHE A 48 -3.52 6.46 -5.79
N CYS A 49 -4.33 6.51 -6.82
CA CYS A 49 -4.09 7.28 -8.06
C CYS A 49 -2.76 6.92 -8.75
N LYS A 50 -2.18 5.76 -8.47
CA LYS A 50 -0.92 5.27 -9.03
C LYS A 50 -0.81 3.75 -8.89
N SER A 51 0.01 3.12 -9.73
CA SER A 51 0.35 1.71 -9.60
C SER A 51 1.19 1.44 -8.33
N ALA A 52 0.99 0.28 -7.71
CA ALA A 52 1.83 -0.21 -6.62
C ALA A 52 3.24 -0.59 -7.11
N ALA A 53 3.30 -1.22 -8.30
CA ALA A 53 4.53 -1.78 -8.84
C ALA A 53 5.32 -0.79 -9.72
N ASN A 54 4.63 0.11 -10.46
CA ASN A 54 5.30 1.02 -11.38
C ASN A 54 4.81 2.47 -11.19
N PRO A 55 5.67 3.35 -10.64
CA PRO A 55 5.27 4.74 -10.35
C PRO A 55 5.11 5.61 -11.61
N ILE A 56 5.59 5.17 -12.78
CA ILE A 56 5.51 5.94 -14.03
C ILE A 56 4.23 5.55 -14.76
N ASP A 57 3.23 6.42 -14.71
CA ASP A 57 1.89 6.15 -15.26
C ASP A 57 1.90 5.68 -16.72
N SER A 58 2.71 6.30 -17.60
CA SER A 58 2.78 5.94 -19.01
C SER A 58 3.33 4.53 -19.29
N GLN A 59 4.08 3.96 -18.36
CA GLN A 59 4.60 2.58 -18.46
C GLN A 59 3.57 1.52 -18.06
N ASN A 60 2.43 1.94 -17.49
CA ASN A 60 1.30 1.06 -17.20
C ASN A 60 0.35 0.91 -18.41
N ILE A 61 0.57 1.64 -19.50
CA ILE A 61 -0.17 1.48 -20.75
C ILE A 61 0.30 0.19 -21.42
N ARG A 62 -0.65 -0.67 -21.85
CA ARG A 62 -0.37 -1.93 -22.57
C ARG A 62 0.53 -1.66 -23.78
N HIS A 63 1.43 -2.59 -24.08
CA HIS A 63 2.23 -2.52 -25.31
C HIS A 63 1.31 -2.37 -26.52
N GLU A 64 1.73 -1.53 -27.48
CA GLU A 64 0.99 -1.21 -28.71
C GLU A 64 -0.29 -0.38 -28.52
N ALA A 65 -0.66 -0.02 -27.28
CA ALA A 65 -1.76 0.89 -26.99
C ALA A 65 -1.26 2.33 -26.71
N ASP A 66 -2.12 3.32 -26.94
CA ASP A 66 -1.85 4.73 -26.69
C ASP A 66 -2.37 5.23 -25.35
N PHE A 67 -3.26 4.47 -24.71
CA PHE A 67 -3.91 4.86 -23.47
C PHE A 67 -4.34 3.63 -22.66
N PHE A 68 -4.64 3.86 -21.39
CA PHE A 68 -5.41 2.92 -20.58
C PHE A 68 -6.58 3.62 -19.89
N VAL A 69 -7.59 2.82 -19.51
CA VAL A 69 -8.70 3.23 -18.65
C VAL A 69 -8.89 2.20 -17.54
N ILE A 70 -9.11 2.69 -16.33
CA ILE A 70 -9.56 1.88 -15.20
C ILE A 70 -10.79 2.58 -14.62
N GLN A 71 -11.88 1.84 -14.43
CA GLN A 71 -13.14 2.37 -13.89
C GLN A 71 -13.70 1.40 -12.86
N GLY A 72 -13.94 1.88 -11.65
CA GLY A 72 -14.52 1.12 -10.55
C GLY A 72 -15.90 1.67 -10.19
N PHE A 73 -16.85 0.76 -10.00
CA PHE A 73 -18.20 1.07 -9.53
C PHE A 73 -18.33 0.52 -8.11
N TYR A 74 -18.54 1.40 -7.17
CA TYR A 74 -18.60 1.10 -5.75
C TYR A 74 -19.99 1.34 -5.21
N GLU A 75 -20.30 0.74 -4.08
CA GLU A 75 -21.50 0.95 -3.29
C GLU A 75 -21.11 1.31 -1.86
N GLU A 76 -21.64 2.41 -1.34
CA GLU A 76 -21.47 2.80 0.05
C GLU A 76 -22.33 1.93 0.99
N GLU A 77 -22.16 2.07 2.31
CA GLU A 77 -22.92 1.31 3.30
C GLU A 77 -24.43 1.64 3.28
N ASP A 78 -24.79 2.84 2.86
CA ASP A 78 -26.18 3.29 2.68
C ASP A 78 -26.78 2.90 1.32
N GLY A 79 -26.02 2.19 0.46
CA GLY A 79 -26.43 1.75 -0.87
C GLY A 79 -26.20 2.80 -1.97
N SER A 80 -25.64 3.98 -1.66
CA SER A 80 -25.36 4.99 -2.68
C SER A 80 -24.25 4.55 -3.62
N PRO A 81 -24.41 4.78 -4.96
CA PRO A 81 -23.41 4.39 -5.94
C PRO A 81 -22.30 5.43 -6.03
N GLU A 82 -21.06 4.95 -6.16
CA GLU A 82 -19.86 5.75 -6.37
C GLU A 82 -19.09 5.23 -7.59
N GLU A 83 -18.70 6.14 -8.49
CA GLU A 83 -17.91 5.83 -9.67
C GLU A 83 -16.54 6.50 -9.58
N ILE A 84 -15.49 5.71 -9.72
CA ILE A 84 -14.12 6.22 -9.81
C ILE A 84 -13.54 5.85 -11.16
N TYR A 85 -13.05 6.86 -11.87
CA TYR A 85 -12.51 6.73 -13.22
C TYR A 85 -11.07 7.25 -13.27
N CYS A 86 -10.20 6.47 -13.90
CA CYS A 86 -8.85 6.89 -14.27
C CYS A 86 -8.61 6.63 -15.76
N GLY A 87 -8.27 7.69 -16.50
CA GLY A 87 -7.81 7.59 -17.89
C GLY A 87 -6.42 8.21 -18.03
N MET A 88 -5.52 7.49 -18.71
CA MET A 88 -4.16 7.97 -19.01
C MET A 88 -3.84 7.75 -20.47
N LYS A 89 -3.48 8.81 -21.18
CA LYS A 89 -2.99 8.76 -22.56
C LYS A 89 -1.52 9.17 -22.62
N ARG A 90 -0.74 8.54 -23.51
CA ARG A 90 0.67 8.88 -23.70
C ARG A 90 0.83 10.37 -23.93
N ARG A 91 1.81 10.98 -23.24
CA ARG A 91 2.16 12.42 -23.33
C ARG A 91 1.03 13.39 -22.92
N GLN A 92 0.00 12.91 -22.24
CA GLN A 92 -1.07 13.75 -21.70
C GLN A 92 -1.13 13.65 -20.18
N LYS A 93 -1.77 14.61 -19.53
CA LYS A 93 -2.05 14.59 -18.10
C LYS A 93 -3.11 13.51 -17.82
N LYS A 94 -2.87 12.74 -16.76
CA LYS A 94 -3.82 11.76 -16.25
C LYS A 94 -5.11 12.44 -15.83
N GLN A 95 -6.25 11.86 -16.22
CA GLN A 95 -7.58 12.26 -15.76
C GLN A 95 -8.01 11.31 -14.65
N PHE A 96 -8.39 11.87 -13.50
CA PHE A 96 -8.91 11.10 -12.38
C PHE A 96 -10.20 11.75 -11.88
N LYS A 97 -11.31 11.00 -11.87
CA LYS A 97 -12.65 11.53 -11.63
C LYS A 97 -13.39 10.70 -10.59
N ARG A 98 -14.20 11.37 -9.78
CA ARG A 98 -15.23 10.78 -8.93
C ARG A 98 -16.60 11.27 -9.40
N ASN A 99 -17.51 10.36 -9.70
CA ASN A 99 -18.86 10.68 -10.18
C ASN A 99 -18.81 11.70 -11.35
N LYS A 100 -17.94 11.43 -12.33
CA LYS A 100 -17.69 12.26 -13.52
C LYS A 100 -17.02 13.61 -13.25
N LYS A 101 -16.83 14.01 -11.97
CA LYS A 101 -16.14 15.25 -11.59
C LYS A 101 -14.64 15.00 -11.43
N GLU A 102 -13.81 15.75 -12.16
CA GLU A 102 -12.35 15.64 -12.11
C GLU A 102 -11.79 16.23 -10.80
N TYR A 103 -10.82 15.53 -10.20
CA TYR A 103 -10.09 16.06 -9.06
C TYR A 103 -9.12 17.15 -9.46
N THR A 104 -9.16 18.26 -8.76
CA THR A 104 -8.17 19.34 -8.92
C THR A 104 -6.81 18.92 -8.36
N ARG A 105 -6.82 18.20 -7.24
CA ARG A 105 -5.64 17.65 -6.56
C ARG A 105 -5.88 16.17 -6.28
N LEU A 106 -4.98 15.31 -6.74
CA LEU A 106 -5.09 13.85 -6.50
C LEU A 106 -4.98 13.48 -5.01
N SER A 107 -4.30 14.33 -4.21
CA SER A 107 -4.24 14.18 -2.76
C SER A 107 -5.62 14.21 -2.09
N ASP A 108 -6.61 14.87 -2.71
CA ASP A 108 -7.97 14.96 -2.16
C ASP A 108 -8.71 13.61 -2.23
N HIS A 109 -8.29 12.74 -3.14
CA HIS A 109 -8.81 11.38 -3.28
C HIS A 109 -8.23 10.40 -2.26
N ILE A 110 -6.97 10.58 -1.85
CA ILE A 110 -6.30 9.65 -0.93
C ILE A 110 -7.10 9.48 0.37
N GLY A 111 -7.36 8.25 0.77
CA GLY A 111 -8.16 7.89 1.95
C GLY A 111 -9.68 7.86 1.71
N PHE A 112 -10.17 8.22 0.51
CA PHE A 112 -11.58 8.04 0.14
C PHE A 112 -11.91 6.54 -0.04
N LEU A 113 -11.03 5.79 -0.70
CA LEU A 113 -11.08 4.34 -0.83
C LEU A 113 -9.93 3.73 -0.02
N PRO A 114 -10.06 3.55 1.31
CA PRO A 114 -8.97 2.97 2.09
C PRO A 114 -8.71 1.54 1.63
N LEU A 115 -7.42 1.21 1.50
CA LEU A 115 -6.99 -0.06 0.96
C LEU A 115 -5.68 -0.51 1.59
N VAL A 116 -5.58 -1.81 1.83
CA VAL A 116 -4.33 -2.46 2.22
C VAL A 116 -4.00 -3.54 1.21
N MET A 117 -2.77 -3.51 0.70
CA MET A 117 -2.23 -4.55 -0.18
C MET A 117 -1.08 -5.26 0.52
N VAL A 118 -1.13 -6.59 0.49
CA VAL A 118 -0.02 -7.48 0.84
C VAL A 118 0.50 -8.08 -0.44
N SER A 119 1.77 -7.88 -0.73
CA SER A 119 2.38 -8.37 -1.98
C SER A 119 3.81 -8.88 -1.76
N PRO A 120 4.39 -9.66 -2.69
CA PRO A 120 5.79 -10.06 -2.63
C PRO A 120 6.77 -8.87 -2.56
N ALA A 121 6.41 -7.71 -3.15
CA ALA A 121 7.22 -6.49 -3.11
C ALA A 121 7.36 -5.92 -1.68
N ASP A 122 6.48 -6.25 -0.76
CA ASP A 122 6.58 -5.81 0.64
C ASP A 122 7.84 -6.38 1.35
N ALA A 123 8.50 -7.38 0.79
CA ALA A 123 9.80 -7.87 1.28
C ALA A 123 10.84 -6.74 1.40
N GLU A 124 10.73 -5.70 0.58
CA GLU A 124 11.60 -4.51 0.63
C GLU A 124 11.43 -3.69 1.92
N LEU A 125 10.33 -3.82 2.65
CA LEU A 125 10.17 -3.20 3.98
C LEU A 125 11.23 -3.73 4.97
N ILE A 126 11.58 -5.01 4.87
CA ILE A 126 12.61 -5.64 5.70
C ILE A 126 13.98 -5.55 5.03
N ALA A 127 14.08 -5.98 3.76
CA ALA A 127 15.35 -6.08 3.04
C ALA A 127 15.90 -4.72 2.61
N GLY A 128 15.02 -3.79 2.28
CA GLY A 128 15.34 -2.46 1.77
C GLY A 128 15.88 -1.47 2.79
N GLY A 129 15.93 -0.22 2.38
CA GLY A 129 16.40 0.91 3.19
C GLY A 129 15.30 1.54 4.06
N SER A 130 15.69 2.58 4.77
CA SER A 130 14.76 3.38 5.60
C SER A 130 13.68 4.11 4.78
N GLU A 131 13.90 4.32 3.49
CA GLU A 131 12.94 4.96 2.60
C GLU A 131 11.65 4.16 2.48
N GLU A 132 11.74 2.82 2.30
CA GLU A 132 10.57 1.94 2.20
C GLU A 132 9.76 1.94 3.51
N ARG A 133 10.44 1.95 4.65
CA ARG A 133 9.78 2.00 5.97
C ARG A 133 9.11 3.35 6.25
N ARG A 134 9.72 4.47 5.83
CA ARG A 134 9.04 5.78 5.87
C ARG A 134 7.83 5.80 4.95
N ARG A 135 7.98 5.29 3.72
CA ARG A 135 6.87 5.18 2.76
C ARG A 135 5.71 4.37 3.32
N PHE A 136 5.99 3.28 4.05
CA PHE A 136 4.96 2.52 4.75
C PHE A 136 4.17 3.40 5.73
N MET A 137 4.85 4.13 6.62
CA MET A 137 4.18 5.05 7.56
C MET A 137 3.37 6.11 6.81
N ASP A 138 3.95 6.70 5.76
CA ASP A 138 3.31 7.77 4.98
C ASP A 138 2.05 7.26 4.27
N VAL A 139 2.09 6.06 3.70
CA VAL A 139 0.93 5.43 3.03
C VAL A 139 -0.18 5.14 4.03
N VAL A 140 0.15 4.67 5.23
CA VAL A 140 -0.87 4.38 6.25
C VAL A 140 -1.51 5.66 6.76
N ILE A 141 -0.70 6.62 7.24
CA ILE A 141 -1.19 7.83 7.88
C ILE A 141 -1.97 8.71 6.90
N SER A 142 -1.50 8.82 5.64
CA SER A 142 -2.16 9.63 4.61
C SER A 142 -3.58 9.15 4.27
N GLN A 143 -3.94 7.91 4.55
CA GLN A 143 -5.28 7.40 4.27
C GLN A 143 -6.33 7.86 5.28
N TYR A 144 -5.93 8.24 6.50
CA TYR A 144 -6.88 8.69 7.52
C TYR A 144 -6.66 10.13 7.99
N ASP A 145 -5.49 10.73 7.70
CA ASP A 145 -5.11 12.06 8.18
C ASP A 145 -4.71 12.97 7.00
N LYS A 146 -5.65 13.84 6.60
CA LYS A 146 -5.43 14.82 5.53
C LYS A 146 -4.40 15.90 5.89
N GLU A 147 -4.36 16.32 7.16
CA GLU A 147 -3.39 17.32 7.63
C GLU A 147 -1.96 16.77 7.53
N TYR A 148 -1.80 15.47 7.84
CA TYR A 148 -0.54 14.77 7.66
C TYR A 148 -0.10 14.79 6.21
N LEU A 149 -0.98 14.40 5.28
CA LEU A 149 -0.66 14.37 3.85
C LEU A 149 -0.28 15.75 3.33
N ASP A 150 -1.02 16.80 3.71
CA ASP A 150 -0.72 18.17 3.32
C ASP A 150 0.61 18.67 3.92
N ALA A 151 0.91 18.32 5.17
CA ALA A 151 2.20 18.63 5.79
C ALA A 151 3.36 17.90 5.09
N LEU A 152 3.19 16.62 4.77
CA LEU A 152 4.18 15.82 4.05
C LEU A 152 4.47 16.39 2.65
N ILE A 153 3.44 16.83 1.92
CA ILE A 153 3.59 17.48 0.61
C ILE A 153 4.37 18.79 0.75
N ARG A 154 4.03 19.64 1.73
CA ARG A 154 4.75 20.91 2.00
C ARG A 154 6.20 20.65 2.36
N TYR A 155 6.45 19.69 3.24
CA TYR A 155 7.81 19.31 3.62
C TYR A 155 8.64 18.87 2.42
N ASN A 156 8.12 17.95 1.60
CA ASN A 156 8.83 17.43 0.43
C ASN A 156 9.10 18.53 -0.62
N LYS A 157 8.19 19.48 -0.80
CA LYS A 157 8.40 20.64 -1.66
C LYS A 157 9.52 21.52 -1.13
N ALA A 158 9.53 21.84 0.16
CA ALA A 158 10.56 22.67 0.79
C ALA A 158 11.93 21.96 0.76
N LEU A 159 11.97 20.64 1.02
CA LEU A 159 13.19 19.82 0.92
C LEU A 159 13.79 19.86 -0.51
N LEU A 160 12.93 19.75 -1.54
CA LEU A 160 13.38 19.84 -2.92
C LEU A 160 14.00 21.20 -3.22
N GLN A 161 13.38 22.30 -2.79
CA GLN A 161 13.88 23.65 -2.97
C GLN A 161 15.21 23.88 -2.22
N ARG A 162 15.25 23.47 -0.94
CA ARG A 162 16.49 23.54 -0.14
C ARG A 162 17.63 22.77 -0.81
N ASN A 163 17.37 21.55 -1.28
CA ASN A 163 18.38 20.77 -1.99
C ASN A 163 18.81 21.38 -3.34
N THR A 164 17.94 22.11 -4.00
CA THR A 164 18.30 22.89 -5.19
C THR A 164 19.27 24.02 -4.84
N LEU A 165 19.01 24.75 -3.75
CA LEU A 165 19.93 25.81 -3.27
C LEU A 165 21.29 25.23 -2.83
N LEU A 166 21.30 24.05 -2.16
CA LEU A 166 22.53 23.38 -1.74
C LEU A 166 23.43 22.96 -2.90
N LYS A 167 22.86 22.71 -4.09
CA LYS A 167 23.59 22.34 -5.31
C LYS A 167 24.05 23.55 -6.14
N SER A 168 23.64 24.76 -5.76
CA SER A 168 23.98 25.97 -6.51
C SER A 168 25.48 26.24 -6.46
N GLU A 169 26.10 26.46 -7.63
CA GLU A 169 27.48 26.88 -7.75
C GLU A 169 27.66 28.40 -7.49
N VAL A 170 26.56 29.15 -7.54
CA VAL A 170 26.52 30.58 -7.23
C VAL A 170 26.23 30.77 -5.73
N PRO A 171 26.88 31.75 -5.08
CA PRO A 171 26.55 32.08 -3.69
C PRO A 171 25.07 32.38 -3.52
N VAL A 172 24.45 31.68 -2.57
CA VAL A 172 23.02 31.81 -2.23
C VAL A 172 22.91 32.58 -0.91
N GLU A 173 22.02 33.56 -0.86
CA GLU A 173 21.75 34.36 0.34
C GLU A 173 21.19 33.46 1.45
N GLU A 174 21.63 33.73 2.69
CA GLU A 174 21.23 32.94 3.88
C GLU A 174 19.71 33.01 4.12
N GLU A 175 19.09 34.13 3.81
CA GLU A 175 17.66 34.38 3.95
C GLU A 175 16.82 33.39 3.11
N LEU A 176 17.29 33.02 1.90
CA LEU A 176 16.61 32.03 1.05
C LEU A 176 16.65 30.63 1.66
N PHE A 177 17.74 30.26 2.33
CA PHE A 177 17.80 29.01 3.08
C PHE A 177 16.82 29.03 4.26
N LEU A 178 16.77 30.13 5.00
CA LEU A 178 15.93 30.26 6.18
C LEU A 178 14.44 30.05 5.82
N VAL A 179 13.96 30.65 4.73
CA VAL A 179 12.56 30.45 4.26
C VAL A 179 12.21 28.98 4.08
N TRP A 180 13.05 28.21 3.41
CA TRP A 180 12.78 26.79 3.18
C TRP A 180 12.99 25.94 4.41
N GLU A 181 13.95 26.28 5.27
CA GLU A 181 14.20 25.60 6.53
C GLU A 181 13.06 25.79 7.54
N GLU A 182 12.48 27.00 7.62
CA GLU A 182 11.28 27.26 8.43
C GLU A 182 10.08 26.47 7.92
N MET A 183 9.86 26.43 6.60
CA MET A 183 8.81 25.59 6.02
C MET A 183 9.04 24.10 6.28
N MET A 184 10.29 23.60 6.16
CA MET A 184 10.66 22.23 6.49
C MET A 184 10.44 21.95 7.98
N ALA A 185 10.82 22.86 8.86
CA ALA A 185 10.69 22.69 10.30
C ALA A 185 9.21 22.63 10.71
N GLN A 186 8.40 23.59 10.28
CA GLN A 186 6.98 23.63 10.60
C GLN A 186 6.23 22.40 10.12
N ALA A 187 6.41 22.04 8.84
CA ALA A 187 5.74 20.87 8.27
C ALA A 187 6.32 19.56 8.82
N GLY A 188 7.64 19.49 9.00
CA GLY A 188 8.34 18.33 9.53
C GLY A 188 7.99 17.98 10.97
N GLU A 189 7.81 18.98 11.84
CA GLU A 189 7.34 18.74 13.22
C GLU A 189 5.92 18.19 13.26
N GLN A 190 5.03 18.64 12.37
CA GLN A 190 3.69 18.07 12.23
C GLN A 190 3.77 16.60 11.83
N VAL A 191 4.56 16.27 10.80
CA VAL A 191 4.77 14.90 10.33
C VAL A 191 5.37 14.03 11.44
N PHE A 192 6.39 14.51 12.16
CA PHE A 192 7.00 13.80 13.26
C PHE A 192 6.00 13.41 14.36
N ARG A 193 5.22 14.38 14.86
CA ARG A 193 4.22 14.14 15.91
C ARG A 193 3.18 13.10 15.49
N LYS A 194 2.71 13.16 14.25
CA LYS A 194 1.71 12.22 13.72
C LYS A 194 2.32 10.82 13.53
N ARG A 195 3.57 10.69 13.06
CA ARG A 195 4.28 9.41 12.98
C ARG A 195 4.50 8.79 14.36
N GLU A 196 4.91 9.59 15.34
CA GLU A 196 5.12 9.13 16.72
C GLU A 196 3.81 8.63 17.36
N ALA A 197 2.72 9.36 17.19
CA ALA A 197 1.39 8.95 17.65
C ALA A 197 0.94 7.64 16.96
N PHE A 198 1.04 7.58 15.64
CA PHE A 198 0.73 6.38 14.86
C PHE A 198 1.51 5.16 15.38
N ILE A 199 2.83 5.23 15.50
CA ILE A 199 3.65 4.09 15.93
C ILE A 199 3.27 3.63 17.32
N ARG A 200 3.03 4.53 18.25
CA ARG A 200 2.61 4.19 19.62
C ARG A 200 1.32 3.39 19.65
N GLU A 201 0.32 3.74 18.82
CA GLU A 201 -0.97 3.06 18.75
C GLU A 201 -0.91 1.79 17.90
N PHE A 202 -0.05 1.76 16.89
CA PHE A 202 0.08 0.66 15.94
C PHE A 202 0.82 -0.56 16.50
N ILE A 203 1.84 -0.36 17.36
CA ILE A 203 2.66 -1.43 17.92
C ILE A 203 1.83 -2.55 18.58
N PRO A 204 0.91 -2.25 19.52
CA PRO A 204 0.14 -3.32 20.18
C PRO A 204 -0.74 -4.10 19.21
N ILE A 205 -1.30 -3.45 18.19
CA ILE A 205 -2.09 -4.11 17.16
C ILE A 205 -1.20 -5.06 16.35
N PHE A 206 -0.05 -4.58 15.90
CA PHE A 206 0.89 -5.40 15.15
C PHE A 206 1.38 -6.61 15.96
N GLN A 207 1.72 -6.41 17.24
CA GLN A 207 2.16 -7.48 18.13
C GLN A 207 1.08 -8.54 18.31
N SER A 208 -0.19 -8.15 18.41
CA SER A 208 -1.30 -9.09 18.56
C SER A 208 -1.48 -9.97 17.31
N PHE A 209 -1.41 -9.40 16.11
CA PHE A 209 -1.48 -10.17 14.87
C PHE A 209 -0.28 -11.12 14.71
N TYR A 210 0.92 -10.64 15.03
CA TYR A 210 2.10 -11.49 14.94
C TYR A 210 2.05 -12.65 15.95
N ALA A 211 1.69 -12.38 17.20
CA ALA A 211 1.52 -13.42 18.23
C ALA A 211 0.50 -14.48 17.81
N TYR A 212 -0.64 -14.05 17.25
CA TYR A 212 -1.65 -14.97 16.74
C TYR A 212 -1.11 -15.88 15.62
N ILE A 213 -0.43 -15.33 14.61
CA ILE A 213 0.08 -16.10 13.46
C ILE A 213 1.25 -17.00 13.88
N SER A 214 2.15 -16.52 14.75
CA SER A 214 3.30 -17.28 15.25
C SER A 214 2.99 -18.21 16.41
N GLN A 215 1.74 -18.22 16.92
CA GLN A 215 1.32 -18.95 18.13
C GLN A 215 2.17 -18.59 19.35
N GLU A 216 2.40 -17.29 19.55
CA GLU A 216 3.15 -16.70 20.70
C GLU A 216 4.61 -17.18 20.84
N LYS A 217 5.18 -17.82 19.82
CA LYS A 217 6.54 -18.38 19.88
C LYS A 217 7.63 -17.31 19.80
N GLU A 218 7.30 -16.14 19.30
CA GLU A 218 8.26 -15.09 18.96
C GLU A 218 7.74 -13.71 19.37
N ARG A 219 8.64 -12.81 19.75
CA ARG A 219 8.30 -11.42 20.07
C ARG A 219 8.77 -10.51 18.94
N VAL A 220 7.96 -9.52 18.62
CA VAL A 220 8.29 -8.50 17.61
C VAL A 220 8.11 -7.09 18.16
N GLY A 221 8.81 -6.14 17.57
CA GLY A 221 8.73 -4.73 17.95
C GLY A 221 9.02 -3.80 16.79
N LEU A 222 8.62 -2.55 16.99
CA LEU A 222 8.94 -1.42 16.13
C LEU A 222 9.53 -0.31 16.99
N THR A 223 10.60 0.34 16.50
CA THR A 223 11.19 1.51 17.18
C THR A 223 11.36 2.63 16.17
N TYR A 224 10.70 3.76 16.42
CA TYR A 224 10.77 4.94 15.58
C TYR A 224 11.79 5.93 16.12
N THR A 225 12.71 6.38 15.26
CA THR A 225 13.71 7.40 15.56
C THR A 225 13.64 8.55 14.57
N SER A 226 13.80 9.77 15.05
CA SER A 226 13.75 11.00 14.26
C SER A 226 14.69 12.05 14.82
N HIS A 227 15.23 12.89 13.93
CA HIS A 227 16.01 14.07 14.31
C HIS A 227 15.16 15.17 14.98
N ALA A 228 13.83 15.11 14.84
CA ALA A 228 12.91 16.07 15.45
C ALA A 228 12.52 15.71 16.89
N ARG A 229 13.07 14.63 17.47
CA ARG A 229 12.71 14.16 18.81
C ARG A 229 13.29 15.03 19.91
N ASP A 230 14.59 15.33 19.83
CA ASP A 230 15.36 15.88 20.95
C ASP A 230 15.71 17.36 20.76
N ALA A 231 15.45 17.93 19.59
CA ALA A 231 15.75 19.32 19.28
C ALA A 231 14.73 19.90 18.28
N SER A 232 14.64 21.25 18.23
CA SER A 232 13.88 21.94 17.20
C SER A 232 14.42 21.56 15.81
N LEU A 233 13.53 21.14 14.92
CA LEU A 233 13.93 20.75 13.56
C LEU A 233 14.57 21.91 12.78
N LEU A 234 14.18 23.16 13.05
CA LEU A 234 14.83 24.34 12.48
C LEU A 234 16.30 24.43 12.89
N GLN A 235 16.58 24.28 14.19
CA GLN A 235 17.96 24.29 14.70
C GLN A 235 18.78 23.17 14.07
N VAL A 236 18.22 21.95 14.02
CA VAL A 236 18.89 20.77 13.40
C VAL A 236 19.25 21.04 11.92
N LEU A 237 18.37 21.69 11.15
CA LEU A 237 18.60 22.02 9.75
C LEU A 237 19.68 23.11 9.59
N GLN A 238 19.65 24.14 10.43
CA GLN A 238 20.64 25.24 10.40
C GLN A 238 22.04 24.75 10.78
N GLU A 239 22.14 23.94 11.84
CA GLU A 239 23.42 23.36 12.28
C GLU A 239 24.05 22.42 11.22
N SER A 240 23.23 21.71 10.44
CA SER A 240 23.71 20.81 9.40
C SER A 240 24.08 21.51 8.08
N ARG A 241 23.71 22.77 7.88
CA ARG A 241 23.77 23.48 6.57
C ARG A 241 25.16 23.47 5.93
N THR A 242 26.22 23.69 6.73
CA THR A 242 27.60 23.68 6.21
C THR A 242 27.98 22.31 5.63
N ARG A 243 27.61 21.23 6.31
CA ARG A 243 27.84 19.86 5.81
C ARG A 243 26.94 19.55 4.61
N ASP A 244 25.70 19.99 4.65
CA ASP A 244 24.73 19.80 3.57
C ASP A 244 25.17 20.48 2.28
N ARG A 245 25.82 21.68 2.36
CA ARG A 245 26.43 22.37 1.21
C ARG A 245 27.55 21.56 0.59
N ILE A 246 28.40 20.94 1.40
CA ILE A 246 29.50 20.08 0.90
C ILE A 246 28.94 18.86 0.17
N MET A 247 27.86 18.27 0.71
CA MET A 247 27.25 17.07 0.15
C MET A 247 26.25 17.35 -1.01
N GLY A 248 25.77 18.59 -1.16
CA GLY A 248 24.77 18.98 -2.14
C GLY A 248 23.34 18.49 -1.81
N TYR A 249 23.08 18.03 -0.60
CA TYR A 249 21.73 17.60 -0.17
C TYR A 249 21.58 17.62 1.36
N SER A 250 20.34 17.67 1.84
CA SER A 250 20.01 17.69 3.25
C SER A 250 20.31 16.35 3.94
N LEU A 251 21.16 16.36 4.95
CA LEU A 251 21.55 15.17 5.74
C LEU A 251 20.65 14.93 6.95
N ARG A 252 19.90 15.95 7.39
CA ARG A 252 19.06 15.95 8.59
C ARG A 252 17.62 16.30 8.24
N GLY A 253 16.69 15.82 9.05
CA GLY A 253 15.25 16.07 8.90
C GLY A 253 14.42 14.78 8.87
N ILE A 254 13.08 14.90 8.78
CA ILE A 254 12.15 13.76 8.84
C ILE A 254 12.28 12.79 7.65
N HIS A 255 12.87 13.22 6.53
CA HIS A 255 13.22 12.38 5.39
C HIS A 255 14.39 11.43 5.68
N LYS A 256 14.97 11.51 6.87
CA LYS A 256 16.01 10.60 7.42
C LYS A 256 15.52 9.78 8.62
N ASP A 257 14.22 9.90 8.97
CA ASP A 257 13.64 9.10 10.04
C ASP A 257 13.80 7.60 9.77
N GLU A 258 13.87 6.83 10.85
CA GLU A 258 14.02 5.38 10.79
C GLU A 258 12.92 4.68 11.59
N LEU A 259 12.37 3.62 11.01
CA LEU A 259 11.50 2.66 11.68
C LEU A 259 12.22 1.32 11.75
N ASN A 260 12.82 1.05 12.91
CA ASN A 260 13.52 -0.20 13.13
C ASN A 260 12.52 -1.33 13.39
N MET A 261 12.67 -2.42 12.65
CA MET A 261 11.84 -3.63 12.73
C MET A 261 12.62 -4.71 13.50
N MET A 262 12.06 -5.19 14.62
CA MET A 262 12.76 -6.06 15.56
C MET A 262 12.06 -7.42 15.67
N LEU A 263 12.86 -8.47 15.75
CA LEU A 263 12.49 -9.82 16.17
C LEU A 263 13.23 -10.12 17.46
N GLY A 264 12.53 -10.19 18.59
CA GLY A 264 13.15 -10.12 19.90
C GLY A 264 13.97 -8.83 20.05
N ASP A 265 15.23 -8.98 20.44
CA ASP A 265 16.15 -7.87 20.66
C ASP A 265 17.01 -7.52 19.42
N TYR A 266 16.80 -8.20 18.30
CA TYR A 266 17.63 -8.06 17.10
C TYR A 266 16.84 -7.52 15.91
N PRO A 267 17.48 -6.78 14.98
CA PRO A 267 16.87 -6.38 13.73
C PRO A 267 16.46 -7.60 12.89
N ILE A 268 15.17 -7.69 12.53
CA ILE A 268 14.65 -8.82 11.77
C ILE A 268 15.37 -9.02 10.42
N LYS A 269 15.87 -7.96 9.82
CA LYS A 269 16.67 -8.01 8.58
C LYS A 269 17.88 -8.94 8.68
N ARG A 270 18.48 -9.06 9.89
CA ARG A 270 19.71 -9.85 10.12
C ARG A 270 19.40 -11.27 10.59
N GLU A 271 18.42 -11.42 11.49
CA GLU A 271 18.18 -12.66 12.23
C GLU A 271 16.94 -13.43 11.74
N GLY A 272 16.07 -12.78 10.97
CA GLY A 272 14.82 -13.39 10.54
C GLY A 272 15.00 -14.44 9.44
N SER A 273 14.46 -15.64 9.64
CA SER A 273 14.28 -16.64 8.58
C SER A 273 13.28 -16.14 7.52
N GLN A 274 13.26 -16.79 6.36
CA GLN A 274 12.29 -16.41 5.29
C GLN A 274 10.84 -16.49 5.77
N GLY A 275 10.48 -17.54 6.52
CA GLY A 275 9.14 -17.71 7.10
C GLY A 275 8.81 -16.65 8.15
N GLN A 276 9.77 -16.27 9.02
CA GLN A 276 9.61 -15.20 10.00
C GLN A 276 9.43 -13.85 9.32
N ASN A 277 10.24 -13.54 8.31
CA ASN A 277 10.12 -12.30 7.53
C ASN A 277 8.75 -12.19 6.87
N LYS A 278 8.27 -13.27 6.24
CA LYS A 278 6.94 -13.30 5.61
C LYS A 278 5.82 -13.13 6.64
N THR A 279 5.91 -13.85 7.77
CA THR A 279 4.95 -13.71 8.89
C THR A 279 4.91 -12.28 9.42
N TYR A 280 6.08 -11.65 9.58
CA TYR A 280 6.20 -10.28 10.04
C TYR A 280 5.48 -9.30 9.09
N LEU A 281 5.71 -9.45 7.80
CA LEU A 281 5.07 -8.61 6.78
C LEU A 281 3.56 -8.80 6.73
N VAL A 282 3.08 -10.05 6.75
CA VAL A 282 1.64 -10.32 6.77
C VAL A 282 1.00 -9.74 8.04
N ALA A 283 1.59 -9.99 9.22
CA ALA A 283 1.09 -9.42 10.47
C ALA A 283 1.08 -7.90 10.47
N LEU A 284 2.14 -7.25 9.93
CA LEU A 284 2.23 -5.81 9.81
C LEU A 284 1.12 -5.23 8.94
N LYS A 285 0.80 -5.89 7.83
CA LYS A 285 -0.24 -5.46 6.90
C LYS A 285 -1.66 -5.73 7.41
N LEU A 286 -1.88 -6.84 8.09
CA LEU A 286 -3.17 -7.10 8.75
C LEU A 286 -3.40 -6.12 9.91
N ALA A 287 -2.35 -5.76 10.65
CA ALA A 287 -2.40 -4.69 11.63
C ALA A 287 -2.69 -3.32 11.00
N GLN A 288 -2.11 -3.04 9.82
CA GLN A 288 -2.43 -1.83 9.03
C GLN A 288 -3.93 -1.78 8.70
N PHE A 289 -4.51 -2.91 8.28
CA PHE A 289 -5.94 -2.99 7.98
C PHE A 289 -6.78 -2.69 9.22
N ASP A 290 -6.50 -3.36 10.33
CA ASP A 290 -7.24 -3.18 11.59
C ASP A 290 -7.11 -1.75 12.13
N PHE A 291 -5.91 -1.17 12.04
CA PHE A 291 -5.66 0.22 12.42
C PHE A 291 -6.51 1.20 11.57
N LEU A 292 -6.49 1.05 10.25
CA LEU A 292 -7.29 1.89 9.35
C LEU A 292 -8.79 1.71 9.57
N LYS A 293 -9.25 0.48 9.85
CA LYS A 293 -10.64 0.20 10.19
C LYS A 293 -11.09 0.90 11.47
N ARG A 294 -10.21 0.99 12.48
CA ARG A 294 -10.50 1.64 13.77
C ARG A 294 -10.47 3.17 13.69
N THR A 295 -9.57 3.72 12.87
CA THR A 295 -9.35 5.17 12.78
C THR A 295 -10.14 5.82 11.65
N GLY A 296 -10.52 5.06 10.62
CA GLY A 296 -11.26 5.55 9.45
C GLY A 296 -12.77 5.43 9.61
N HIS A 297 -13.49 6.04 8.67
CA HIS A 297 -14.95 5.98 8.58
C HIS A 297 -15.44 4.84 7.67
N THR A 298 -14.54 4.24 6.91
CA THR A 298 -14.86 3.20 5.90
C THR A 298 -13.95 2.01 6.11
N VAL A 299 -14.51 0.80 6.05
CA VAL A 299 -13.73 -0.45 6.12
C VAL A 299 -12.83 -0.55 4.89
N PRO A 300 -11.51 -0.75 5.05
CA PRO A 300 -10.59 -0.86 3.92
C PRO A 300 -10.87 -2.07 3.02
N LEU A 301 -10.52 -1.98 1.74
CA LEU A 301 -10.36 -3.15 0.87
C LEU A 301 -9.06 -3.88 1.24
N LEU A 302 -9.06 -5.22 1.18
CA LEU A 302 -7.88 -6.04 1.42
C LEU A 302 -7.46 -6.78 0.16
N LEU A 303 -6.26 -6.49 -0.34
CA LEU A 303 -5.66 -7.16 -1.49
C LEU A 303 -4.53 -8.07 -1.01
N LEU A 304 -4.59 -9.36 -1.35
CA LEU A 304 -3.64 -10.39 -0.93
C LEU A 304 -3.02 -11.03 -2.18
N ASP A 305 -1.80 -10.63 -2.53
CA ASP A 305 -1.10 -11.11 -3.72
C ASP A 305 -0.05 -12.17 -3.35
N ASP A 306 -0.28 -13.41 -3.75
CA ASP A 306 0.62 -14.55 -3.56
C ASP A 306 1.16 -14.69 -2.10
N ILE A 307 0.25 -14.52 -1.11
CA ILE A 307 0.65 -14.43 0.30
C ILE A 307 1.09 -15.75 0.92
N PHE A 308 0.67 -16.89 0.38
CA PHE A 308 0.90 -18.20 0.99
C PHE A 308 2.26 -18.82 0.63
N ASP A 309 2.95 -18.27 -0.38
CA ASP A 309 4.30 -18.72 -0.74
C ASP A 309 5.28 -18.57 0.44
N LYS A 310 6.12 -19.59 0.65
CA LYS A 310 7.17 -19.64 1.70
C LYS A 310 6.67 -19.63 3.15
N LEU A 311 5.40 -19.90 3.39
CA LEU A 311 4.84 -20.11 4.73
C LEU A 311 4.63 -21.61 4.99
N ASP A 312 4.83 -22.02 6.23
CA ASP A 312 4.46 -23.37 6.69
C ASP A 312 2.93 -23.52 6.82
N ALA A 313 2.46 -24.76 6.83
CA ALA A 313 1.03 -25.07 6.86
C ALA A 313 0.29 -24.47 8.06
N LEU A 314 0.94 -24.36 9.23
CA LEU A 314 0.32 -23.79 10.43
C LEU A 314 0.08 -22.29 10.27
N ARG A 315 1.05 -21.54 9.76
CA ARG A 315 0.93 -20.09 9.50
C ARG A 315 -0.12 -19.82 8.41
N VAL A 316 -0.13 -20.62 7.34
CA VAL A 316 -1.18 -20.55 6.31
C VAL A 316 -2.55 -20.74 6.95
N GLU A 317 -2.73 -21.75 7.80
CA GLU A 317 -4.00 -22.01 8.47
C GLU A 317 -4.46 -20.83 9.35
N GLN A 318 -3.55 -20.21 10.11
CA GLN A 318 -3.87 -19.05 10.94
C GLN A 318 -4.30 -17.83 10.09
N ILE A 319 -3.58 -17.56 9.00
CA ILE A 319 -3.94 -16.48 8.09
C ILE A 319 -5.30 -16.73 7.44
N VAL A 320 -5.55 -17.96 6.99
CA VAL A 320 -6.86 -18.37 6.42
C VAL A 320 -7.99 -18.16 7.43
N LYS A 321 -7.80 -18.57 8.69
CA LYS A 321 -8.80 -18.34 9.75
C LYS A 321 -9.08 -16.86 9.98
N LEU A 322 -8.04 -16.01 9.97
CA LEU A 322 -8.19 -14.58 10.12
C LEU A 322 -8.99 -13.98 8.95
N VAL A 323 -8.60 -14.31 7.71
CA VAL A 323 -9.20 -13.76 6.49
C VAL A 323 -10.64 -14.27 6.31
N ALA A 324 -10.93 -15.52 6.69
CA ALA A 324 -12.26 -16.10 6.63
C ALA A 324 -13.25 -15.49 7.66
N GLY A 325 -12.74 -14.86 8.72
CA GLY A 325 -13.58 -14.23 9.75
C GLY A 325 -14.26 -12.94 9.28
N ASP A 326 -15.21 -12.44 10.08
CA ASP A 326 -16.00 -11.24 9.76
C ASP A 326 -15.27 -9.92 10.02
N ASN A 327 -14.02 -9.99 10.48
CA ASN A 327 -13.23 -8.79 10.82
C ASN A 327 -12.79 -7.98 9.61
N PHE A 328 -12.64 -8.63 8.44
CA PHE A 328 -12.22 -8.01 7.19
C PHE A 328 -13.44 -7.72 6.31
N GLY A 329 -13.38 -6.62 5.58
CA GLY A 329 -14.39 -6.24 4.58
C GLY A 329 -14.28 -7.08 3.30
N GLN A 330 -14.34 -6.43 2.15
CA GLN A 330 -14.16 -7.10 0.86
C GLN A 330 -12.69 -7.43 0.62
N ILE A 331 -12.42 -8.66 0.19
CA ILE A 331 -11.08 -9.23 0.04
C ILE A 331 -10.89 -9.71 -1.40
N PHE A 332 -9.71 -9.42 -1.95
CA PHE A 332 -9.25 -9.91 -3.24
C PHE A 332 -7.97 -10.72 -3.02
N ILE A 333 -7.96 -11.97 -3.46
CA ILE A 333 -6.83 -12.88 -3.27
C ILE A 333 -6.34 -13.40 -4.61
N THR A 334 -5.02 -13.41 -4.81
CA THR A 334 -4.40 -14.14 -5.91
C THR A 334 -3.60 -15.33 -5.38
N ASP A 335 -3.64 -16.44 -6.09
CA ASP A 335 -2.76 -17.60 -5.83
C ASP A 335 -2.48 -18.37 -7.11
N THR A 336 -1.35 -19.02 -7.18
CA THR A 336 -1.04 -20.03 -8.22
C THR A 336 -1.57 -21.40 -7.84
N ASN A 337 -1.67 -21.70 -6.54
CA ASN A 337 -2.17 -22.95 -6.01
C ASN A 337 -3.65 -22.84 -5.62
N ARG A 338 -4.49 -23.41 -6.47
CA ARG A 338 -5.94 -23.46 -6.25
C ARG A 338 -6.31 -24.13 -4.91
N GLY A 339 -5.56 -25.16 -4.46
CA GLY A 339 -5.85 -25.86 -3.21
C GLY A 339 -5.80 -24.94 -1.99
N HIS A 340 -4.97 -23.90 -1.97
CA HIS A 340 -4.99 -22.88 -0.90
C HIS A 340 -6.32 -22.10 -0.91
N LEU A 341 -6.78 -21.69 -2.09
CA LEU A 341 -8.05 -20.97 -2.24
C LEU A 341 -9.25 -21.85 -1.84
N ASP A 342 -9.28 -23.10 -2.26
CA ASP A 342 -10.33 -24.04 -1.90
C ASP A 342 -10.42 -24.25 -0.37
N ASN A 343 -9.28 -24.33 0.34
CA ASN A 343 -9.23 -24.38 1.80
C ASN A 343 -9.81 -23.13 2.47
N ILE A 344 -9.62 -21.94 1.88
CA ILE A 344 -10.24 -20.70 2.35
C ILE A 344 -11.74 -20.74 2.12
N LEU A 345 -12.16 -21.12 0.90
CA LEU A 345 -13.56 -21.15 0.48
C LEU A 345 -14.40 -22.12 1.30
N GLN A 346 -13.85 -23.26 1.72
CA GLN A 346 -14.52 -24.20 2.60
C GLN A 346 -14.86 -23.62 3.99
N LYS A 347 -14.11 -22.60 4.44
CA LYS A 347 -14.27 -21.95 5.75
C LYS A 347 -15.04 -20.65 5.72
N VAL A 348 -15.23 -20.06 4.53
CA VAL A 348 -15.95 -18.80 4.31
C VAL A 348 -17.42 -19.11 3.95
N SER A 349 -18.33 -18.22 4.32
CA SER A 349 -19.72 -18.24 3.89
C SER A 349 -19.85 -18.24 2.35
N SER A 350 -21.02 -18.53 1.83
CA SER A 350 -21.34 -18.73 0.40
C SER A 350 -21.09 -17.51 -0.53
N ASP A 351 -20.69 -16.35 0.00
CA ASP A 351 -20.46 -15.13 -0.79
C ASP A 351 -18.99 -15.03 -1.26
N TYR A 352 -18.71 -15.70 -2.35
CA TYR A 352 -17.42 -15.60 -3.04
C TYR A 352 -17.57 -15.72 -4.56
N LYS A 353 -16.57 -15.20 -5.29
CA LYS A 353 -16.38 -15.40 -6.72
C LYS A 353 -14.98 -15.88 -7.02
N MET A 354 -14.87 -16.73 -8.06
CA MET A 354 -13.59 -17.23 -8.56
C MET A 354 -13.39 -16.79 -10.01
N PHE A 355 -12.16 -16.36 -10.29
CA PHE A 355 -11.77 -15.86 -11.60
C PHE A 355 -10.50 -16.59 -12.07
N ARG A 356 -10.57 -17.18 -13.26
CA ARG A 356 -9.40 -17.73 -13.91
C ARG A 356 -8.71 -16.65 -14.72
N VAL A 357 -7.40 -16.55 -14.59
CA VAL A 357 -6.57 -15.56 -15.29
C VAL A 357 -5.60 -16.28 -16.22
N GLU A 358 -5.73 -16.04 -17.53
CA GLU A 358 -4.90 -16.61 -18.58
C GLU A 358 -4.53 -15.53 -19.60
N GLN A 359 -3.22 -15.25 -19.75
CA GLN A 359 -2.68 -14.28 -20.73
C GLN A 359 -3.39 -12.92 -20.76
N GLY A 360 -3.75 -12.40 -19.57
CA GLY A 360 -4.45 -11.11 -19.45
C GLY A 360 -5.98 -11.17 -19.65
N VAL A 361 -6.52 -12.33 -19.99
CA VAL A 361 -7.97 -12.59 -20.03
C VAL A 361 -8.42 -13.09 -18.66
N VAL A 362 -9.51 -12.53 -18.15
CA VAL A 362 -10.07 -12.90 -16.84
C VAL A 362 -11.50 -13.37 -17.03
N THR A 363 -11.79 -14.61 -16.61
CA THR A 363 -13.11 -15.22 -16.73
C THR A 363 -13.64 -15.68 -15.38
N GLU A 364 -14.88 -15.35 -15.07
CA GLU A 364 -15.57 -15.89 -13.88
C GLU A 364 -15.78 -17.41 -14.08
N THR A 365 -15.49 -18.19 -13.04
CA THR A 365 -15.61 -19.65 -13.05
C THR A 365 -16.74 -20.07 -12.13
N THR A 366 -17.72 -20.80 -12.66
CA THR A 366 -18.83 -21.34 -11.88
C THR A 366 -18.43 -22.60 -11.11
N LYS A 367 -19.18 -22.96 -10.05
CA LYS A 367 -18.94 -24.22 -9.31
C LYS A 367 -19.02 -25.46 -10.22
N THR A 368 -19.84 -25.42 -11.25
CA THR A 368 -20.05 -26.52 -12.20
C THR A 368 -18.83 -26.72 -13.12
N ASP A 369 -18.20 -25.61 -13.55
CA ASP A 369 -16.97 -25.67 -14.36
C ASP A 369 -15.79 -26.25 -13.57
N LEU A 370 -15.88 -26.22 -12.25
CA LEU A 370 -14.87 -26.69 -11.32
C LEU A 370 -14.90 -28.24 -11.17
N MET A 371 -16.09 -28.85 -11.18
CA MET A 371 -16.26 -30.30 -11.04
C MET A 371 -16.00 -31.08 -12.35
N ALA A 372 -16.30 -30.48 -13.49
CA ALA A 372 -16.18 -31.15 -14.81
C ALA A 372 -14.74 -31.48 -15.24
N LYS A 373 -13.70 -30.88 -14.61
CA LYS A 373 -12.28 -31.13 -14.94
C LYS A 373 -11.57 -32.11 -13.98
N GLU A 374 -12.17 -32.44 -12.83
CA GLU A 374 -11.62 -33.48 -11.95
C GLU A 374 -11.94 -34.90 -12.42
N GLU A 375 -12.92 -35.07 -13.32
CA GLU A 375 -13.26 -36.39 -13.93
C GLU A 375 -12.44 -36.71 -15.19
N THR A 376 -11.49 -35.85 -15.59
CA THR A 376 -10.73 -36.03 -16.87
C THR A 376 -9.21 -36.10 -16.67
N VAL A 377 -8.73 -36.42 -15.43
CA VAL A 377 -7.29 -36.69 -15.17
C VAL A 377 -7.09 -38.10 -14.65
#